data_24b69669f6ebe8660313441906843f44
#
_entry.id   24b69669f6ebe8660313441906843f44
#
_cell.length_a   1.000
_cell.length_b   1.000
_cell.length_c   1.000
_cell.angle_alpha   90.00
_cell.angle_beta   90.00
_cell.angle_gamma   90.00
#
_symmetry.space_group_name_H-M   'P 1'
#
loop_
_entity.id
_entity.type
_entity.pdbx_description
1 polymer ?
#
loop_
_entity_poly.entity_id
_entity_poly.type
_entity_poly.pdbx_seq_one_letter_code
_entity_poly.pdbx_strand_id
1 'polypeptide(L)'
;MPRMEDVAAPAPHRPRHHWIVRVTHWVNALALTIMVGSGLRIFVAYPKFARKGETFCCWPAGGVHVPHWMMFGGWLAGARNWHFAAMWVLVVNGLVYLAFVYLHGEWRDIVPRRGQLRDAKEMLRFYLFTRRDHPLQGKHNALQRATYFVMPLAGILAVLTGLAIWKPVSLGALTALFGGYVWARWWHFVAMVLLVTLSVIHVFMVFAVDPYALRSMTTGGYPERLSPEARNARPFYHLLPRWGRR
;
A
#
# COMPACT_ATOMS: atom_id res chain seq x y z
N MET A 1 -13.94 -20.15 50.13
CA MET A 1 -14.20 -18.89 49.40
C MET A 1 -12.85 -18.36 48.92
N PRO A 2 -12.56 -18.32 47.64
CA PRO A 2 -11.33 -17.68 47.13
C PRO A 2 -11.46 -16.17 47.35
N ARG A 3 -10.38 -15.55 47.82
CA ARG A 3 -10.31 -14.09 48.05
C ARG A 3 -10.48 -13.34 46.74
N MET A 4 -11.29 -12.28 46.76
CA MET A 4 -11.52 -11.39 45.62
C MET A 4 -10.30 -10.55 45.20
N GLU A 5 -9.10 -10.85 45.75
CA GLU A 5 -7.86 -10.07 45.54
C GLU A 5 -7.00 -10.58 44.37
N ASP A 6 -7.34 -11.76 43.77
CA ASP A 6 -6.54 -12.35 42.67
C ASP A 6 -7.05 -12.03 41.25
N VAL A 7 -7.88 -10.97 41.09
CA VAL A 7 -8.16 -10.45 39.76
C VAL A 7 -6.96 -9.60 39.37
N ALA A 8 -5.94 -10.24 38.76
CA ALA A 8 -4.80 -9.55 38.19
C ALA A 8 -5.32 -8.38 37.32
N ALA A 9 -4.84 -7.16 37.63
CA ALA A 9 -5.16 -5.97 36.85
C ALA A 9 -4.94 -6.26 35.38
N PRO A 10 -5.87 -5.87 34.48
CA PRO A 10 -5.71 -6.12 33.06
C PRO A 10 -4.38 -5.55 32.60
N ALA A 11 -3.56 -6.40 31.99
CA ALA A 11 -2.25 -6.02 31.48
C ALA A 11 -2.38 -4.74 30.61
N PRO A 12 -1.49 -3.75 30.77
CA PRO A 12 -1.60 -2.51 30.03
C PRO A 12 -1.65 -2.79 28.53
N HIS A 13 -2.70 -2.30 27.86
CA HIS A 13 -2.90 -2.45 26.42
C HIS A 13 -1.71 -1.84 25.66
N ARG A 14 -0.74 -2.67 25.28
CA ARG A 14 0.34 -2.22 24.41
C ARG A 14 -0.22 -1.97 23.00
N PRO A 15 -0.02 -0.76 22.44
CA PRO A 15 -0.48 -0.48 21.08
C PRO A 15 0.24 -1.42 20.09
N ARG A 16 -0.53 -2.04 19.18
CA ARG A 16 0.01 -2.95 18.15
C ARG A 16 1.00 -2.24 17.20
N HIS A 17 0.75 -0.95 16.95
CA HIS A 17 1.57 -0.11 16.09
C HIS A 17 2.02 1.15 16.83
N HIS A 18 3.30 1.49 16.68
CA HIS A 18 3.85 2.72 17.22
C HIS A 18 3.12 3.94 16.62
N TRP A 19 2.99 5.02 17.39
CA TRP A 19 2.25 6.21 16.95
C TRP A 19 2.83 6.83 15.66
N ILE A 20 4.17 6.81 15.47
CA ILE A 20 4.84 7.26 14.25
C ILE A 20 4.31 6.49 13.05
N VAL A 21 4.23 5.15 13.12
CA VAL A 21 3.72 4.31 12.04
C VAL A 21 2.27 4.67 11.71
N ARG A 22 1.47 4.94 12.72
CA ARG A 22 0.06 5.33 12.56
C ARG A 22 -0.09 6.67 11.86
N VAL A 23 0.66 7.69 12.32
CA VAL A 23 0.61 9.03 11.72
C VAL A 23 1.13 9.00 10.29
N THR A 24 2.32 8.41 10.08
CA THR A 24 2.91 8.32 8.73
C THR A 24 2.03 7.54 7.76
N HIS A 25 1.34 6.50 8.22
CA HIS A 25 0.39 5.74 7.40
C HIS A 25 -0.76 6.63 6.90
N TRP A 26 -1.43 7.37 7.76
CA TRP A 26 -2.57 8.21 7.37
C TRP A 26 -2.15 9.40 6.51
N VAL A 27 -0.98 10.00 6.79
CA VAL A 27 -0.41 11.04 5.94
C VAL A 27 -0.09 10.49 4.55
N ASN A 28 0.50 9.29 4.45
CA ASN A 28 0.76 8.63 3.17
C ASN A 28 -0.53 8.28 2.43
N ALA A 29 -1.57 7.80 3.12
CA ALA A 29 -2.86 7.47 2.50
C ALA A 29 -3.49 8.72 1.87
N LEU A 30 -3.50 9.84 2.59
CA LEU A 30 -4.01 11.12 2.08
C LEU A 30 -3.16 11.64 0.90
N ALA A 31 -1.83 11.67 1.07
CA ALA A 31 -0.92 12.15 0.03
C ALA A 31 -1.04 11.29 -1.25
N LEU A 32 -1.11 9.96 -1.11
CA LEU A 32 -1.27 9.06 -2.26
C LEU A 32 -2.60 9.29 -2.98
N THR A 33 -3.70 9.51 -2.25
CA THR A 33 -5.01 9.82 -2.85
C THR A 33 -4.95 11.10 -3.69
N ILE A 34 -4.33 12.16 -3.16
CA ILE A 34 -4.14 13.41 -3.88
C ILE A 34 -3.23 13.21 -5.10
N MET A 35 -2.12 12.46 -4.94
CA MET A 35 -1.16 12.16 -6.01
C MET A 35 -1.81 11.37 -7.16
N VAL A 36 -2.62 10.36 -6.85
CA VAL A 36 -3.33 9.57 -7.87
C VAL A 36 -4.34 10.44 -8.61
N GLY A 37 -5.22 11.13 -7.91
CA GLY A 37 -6.25 11.95 -8.55
C GLY A 37 -5.67 13.11 -9.38
N SER A 38 -4.65 13.81 -8.87
CA SER A 38 -3.97 14.87 -9.60
C SER A 38 -3.15 14.31 -10.76
N GLY A 39 -2.49 13.17 -10.58
CA GLY A 39 -1.75 12.47 -11.63
C GLY A 39 -2.63 12.02 -12.79
N LEU A 40 -3.81 11.49 -12.50
CA LEU A 40 -4.82 11.15 -13.52
C LEU A 40 -5.27 12.39 -14.30
N ARG A 41 -5.49 13.52 -13.61
CA ARG A 41 -5.81 14.80 -14.30
C ARG A 41 -4.70 15.28 -15.21
N ILE A 42 -3.43 15.14 -14.79
CA ILE A 42 -2.26 15.46 -15.63
C ILE A 42 -2.18 14.51 -16.83
N PHE A 43 -2.39 13.21 -16.59
CA PHE A 43 -2.31 12.18 -17.62
C PHE A 43 -3.33 12.40 -18.75
N VAL A 44 -4.57 12.75 -18.41
CA VAL A 44 -5.66 12.99 -19.38
C VAL A 44 -5.37 14.16 -20.34
N ALA A 45 -4.49 15.10 -19.96
CA ALA A 45 -4.08 16.17 -20.86
C ALA A 45 -3.28 15.66 -22.07
N TYR A 46 -2.55 14.54 -21.92
CA TYR A 46 -1.90 13.82 -23.02
C TYR A 46 -1.81 12.32 -22.69
N PRO A 47 -2.91 11.56 -22.92
CA PRO A 47 -3.04 10.17 -22.49
C PRO A 47 -2.31 9.18 -23.42
N LYS A 48 -1.08 9.51 -23.81
CA LYS A 48 -0.19 8.73 -24.67
C LYS A 48 1.23 8.78 -24.12
N PHE A 49 2.02 7.74 -24.38
CA PHE A 49 3.43 7.70 -23.98
C PHE A 49 4.37 8.03 -25.14
N ALA A 50 4.04 7.62 -26.38
CA ALA A 50 4.81 7.94 -27.58
C ALA A 50 4.74 9.42 -27.97
N ARG A 51 5.64 9.85 -28.85
CA ARG A 51 5.56 11.16 -29.48
C ARG A 51 4.33 11.27 -30.41
N LYS A 52 3.98 12.49 -30.77
CA LYS A 52 2.85 12.72 -31.69
C LYS A 52 3.13 12.01 -33.03
N GLY A 53 2.21 11.15 -33.45
CA GLY A 53 2.35 10.35 -34.67
C GLY A 53 2.99 8.96 -34.47
N GLU A 54 3.55 8.66 -33.33
CA GLU A 54 4.15 7.37 -33.03
C GLU A 54 3.22 6.50 -32.16
N THR A 55 3.40 5.18 -32.23
CA THR A 55 2.73 4.21 -31.35
C THR A 55 3.70 3.76 -30.24
N PHE A 56 3.15 3.45 -29.06
CA PHE A 56 3.92 2.88 -27.95
C PHE A 56 3.55 1.41 -27.78
N CYS A 57 4.54 0.53 -27.69
CA CYS A 57 4.36 -0.93 -27.70
C CYS A 57 3.35 -1.45 -26.66
N CYS A 58 3.28 -0.77 -25.50
CA CYS A 58 2.60 -1.30 -24.33
C CYS A 58 1.36 -0.47 -23.93
N TRP A 59 0.86 0.37 -24.83
CA TRP A 59 -0.29 1.24 -24.58
C TRP A 59 -1.24 1.30 -25.78
N PRO A 60 -2.57 1.14 -25.58
CA PRO A 60 -3.53 1.17 -26.65
C PRO A 60 -3.59 2.56 -27.33
N ALA A 61 -3.71 2.56 -28.65
CA ALA A 61 -3.67 3.78 -29.49
C ALA A 61 -4.82 4.78 -29.18
N GLY A 62 -5.95 4.31 -28.67
CA GLY A 62 -7.16 5.10 -28.41
C GLY A 62 -7.16 5.93 -27.14
N GLY A 63 -6.15 5.77 -26.27
CA GLY A 63 -6.15 6.38 -24.94
C GLY A 63 -7.16 5.73 -23.97
N VAL A 64 -7.28 6.31 -22.77
CA VAL A 64 -8.19 5.83 -21.72
C VAL A 64 -9.09 6.99 -21.28
N HIS A 65 -10.38 6.71 -21.16
CA HIS A 65 -11.32 7.64 -20.56
C HIS A 65 -11.25 7.50 -19.02
N VAL A 66 -10.91 8.61 -18.34
CA VAL A 66 -10.87 8.67 -16.87
C VAL A 66 -12.08 9.47 -16.38
N PRO A 67 -12.97 8.91 -15.55
CA PRO A 67 -14.11 9.62 -14.99
C PRO A 67 -13.69 10.85 -14.18
N HIS A 68 -14.46 11.94 -14.26
CA HIS A 68 -14.14 13.19 -13.57
C HIS A 68 -14.01 13.05 -12.05
N TRP A 69 -14.79 12.19 -11.41
CA TRP A 69 -14.75 11.96 -9.97
C TRP A 69 -13.45 11.32 -9.47
N MET A 70 -12.67 10.68 -10.36
CA MET A 70 -11.35 10.15 -10.05
C MET A 70 -10.24 11.21 -10.14
N MET A 71 -10.53 12.36 -10.73
CA MET A 71 -9.56 13.42 -10.99
C MET A 71 -9.60 14.50 -9.91
N PHE A 72 -8.43 14.95 -9.47
CA PHE A 72 -8.28 15.99 -8.45
C PHE A 72 -7.51 17.21 -8.98
N GLY A 73 -7.82 18.40 -8.43
CA GLY A 73 -7.11 19.65 -8.74
C GLY A 73 -7.75 20.51 -9.84
N GLY A 74 -8.96 20.16 -10.31
CA GLY A 74 -9.76 20.93 -11.26
C GLY A 74 -9.12 21.01 -12.66
N TRP A 75 -8.39 22.05 -12.95
CA TRP A 75 -7.67 22.28 -14.21
C TRP A 75 -6.23 21.76 -14.19
N LEU A 76 -5.55 21.72 -15.33
CA LEU A 76 -4.22 21.10 -15.46
C LEU A 76 -3.17 21.74 -14.55
N ALA A 77 -3.12 23.09 -14.48
CA ALA A 77 -2.15 23.78 -13.63
C ALA A 77 -2.44 23.56 -12.14
N GLY A 78 -3.73 23.56 -11.73
CA GLY A 78 -4.13 23.24 -10.37
C GLY A 78 -3.75 21.80 -9.99
N ALA A 79 -4.00 20.85 -10.87
CA ALA A 79 -3.60 19.44 -10.65
C ALA A 79 -2.08 19.30 -10.50
N ARG A 80 -1.28 20.00 -11.31
CA ARG A 80 0.18 20.00 -11.17
C ARG A 80 0.64 20.55 -9.83
N ASN A 81 0.05 21.67 -9.38
CA ASN A 81 0.39 22.25 -8.09
C ASN A 81 0.10 21.29 -6.93
N TRP A 82 -1.08 20.67 -6.95
CA TRP A 82 -1.44 19.66 -5.95
C TRP A 82 -0.54 18.42 -6.01
N HIS A 83 -0.19 17.97 -7.21
CA HIS A 83 0.70 16.83 -7.39
C HIS A 83 2.08 17.10 -6.77
N PHE A 84 2.68 18.25 -7.05
CA PHE A 84 3.97 18.61 -6.48
C PHE A 84 3.92 18.88 -4.98
N ALA A 85 2.87 19.52 -4.48
CA ALA A 85 2.69 19.72 -3.04
C ALA A 85 2.58 18.37 -2.29
N ALA A 86 1.71 17.47 -2.78
CA ALA A 86 1.55 16.14 -2.19
C ALA A 86 2.79 15.26 -2.35
N MET A 87 3.56 15.41 -3.45
CA MET A 87 4.83 14.74 -3.64
C MET A 87 5.82 15.04 -2.50
N TRP A 88 5.98 16.30 -2.13
CA TRP A 88 6.88 16.66 -1.03
C TRP A 88 6.41 16.09 0.31
N VAL A 89 5.10 16.12 0.57
CA VAL A 89 4.52 15.49 1.76
C VAL A 89 4.82 13.98 1.76
N LEU A 90 4.61 13.30 0.64
CA LEU A 90 4.86 11.86 0.49
C LEU A 90 6.34 11.52 0.69
N VAL A 91 7.26 12.30 0.09
CA VAL A 91 8.71 12.06 0.19
C VAL A 91 9.19 12.26 1.63
N VAL A 92 8.87 13.39 2.25
CA VAL A 92 9.31 13.69 3.63
C VAL A 92 8.74 12.65 4.61
N ASN A 93 7.44 12.40 4.52
CA ASN A 93 6.77 11.43 5.39
C ASN A 93 7.28 9.99 5.14
N GLY A 94 7.54 9.63 3.88
CA GLY A 94 8.15 8.36 3.51
C GLY A 94 9.55 8.17 4.09
N LEU A 95 10.38 9.22 4.06
CA LEU A 95 11.71 9.18 4.68
C LEU A 95 11.62 9.02 6.21
N VAL A 96 10.69 9.71 6.88
CA VAL A 96 10.44 9.52 8.32
C VAL A 96 10.03 8.08 8.62
N TYR A 97 9.12 7.51 7.83
CA TYR A 97 8.70 6.12 7.98
C TYR A 97 9.86 5.14 7.77
N LEU A 98 10.62 5.29 6.69
CA LEU A 98 11.76 4.40 6.39
C LEU A 98 12.85 4.50 7.45
N ALA A 99 13.16 5.71 7.93
CA ALA A 99 14.11 5.91 9.02
C ALA A 99 13.63 5.20 10.31
N PHE A 100 12.35 5.35 10.65
CA PHE A 100 11.77 4.68 11.81
C PHE A 100 11.88 3.15 11.69
N VAL A 101 11.45 2.57 10.57
CA VAL A 101 11.48 1.13 10.32
C VAL A 101 12.91 0.59 10.37
N TYR A 102 13.88 1.33 9.83
CA TYR A 102 15.30 0.95 9.85
C TYR A 102 15.88 1.02 11.26
N LEU A 103 15.71 2.14 11.97
CA LEU A 103 16.28 2.37 13.31
C LEU A 103 15.71 1.44 14.37
N HIS A 104 14.44 1.06 14.27
CA HIS A 104 13.79 0.13 15.21
C HIS A 104 13.91 -1.34 14.80
N GLY A 105 14.60 -1.64 13.68
CA GLY A 105 14.83 -3.01 13.21
C GLY A 105 13.60 -3.73 12.66
N GLU A 106 12.47 -3.03 12.47
CA GLU A 106 11.22 -3.61 11.95
C GLU A 106 11.34 -4.06 10.49
N TRP A 107 12.33 -3.55 9.74
CA TRP A 107 12.64 -3.98 8.38
C TRP A 107 12.89 -5.50 8.27
N ARG A 108 13.37 -6.15 9.34
CA ARG A 108 13.62 -7.60 9.38
C ARG A 108 12.33 -8.42 9.27
N ASP A 109 11.20 -7.85 9.67
CA ASP A 109 9.89 -8.47 9.55
C ASP A 109 9.25 -8.23 8.17
N ILE A 110 9.76 -7.25 7.43
CA ILE A 110 9.23 -6.84 6.11
C ILE A 110 9.99 -7.52 4.98
N VAL A 111 11.32 -7.69 5.10
CA VAL A 111 12.15 -8.28 4.04
C VAL A 111 11.74 -9.72 3.73
N PRO A 112 11.63 -10.08 2.44
CA PRO A 112 11.33 -11.44 2.01
C PRO A 112 12.29 -12.48 2.59
N ARG A 113 11.76 -13.63 3.01
CA ARG A 113 12.53 -14.75 3.57
C ARG A 113 12.61 -15.92 2.57
N ARG A 114 13.57 -16.83 2.77
CA ARG A 114 13.62 -18.07 2.00
C ARG A 114 12.31 -18.86 2.15
N GLY A 115 11.77 -19.36 1.04
CA GLY A 115 10.47 -20.08 1.03
C GLY A 115 9.24 -19.19 0.93
N GLN A 116 9.37 -17.85 0.94
CA GLN A 116 8.23 -16.93 0.93
C GLN A 116 7.24 -17.14 -0.21
N LEU A 117 7.69 -17.54 -1.41
CA LEU A 117 6.79 -17.81 -2.54
C LEU A 117 5.89 -19.01 -2.27
N ARG A 118 6.42 -20.06 -1.63
CA ARG A 118 5.63 -21.21 -1.20
C ARG A 118 4.61 -20.80 -0.15
N ASP A 119 5.03 -20.05 0.86
CA ASP A 119 4.16 -19.57 1.95
C ASP A 119 3.08 -18.62 1.41
N ALA A 120 3.41 -17.75 0.44
CA ALA A 120 2.47 -16.88 -0.23
C ALA A 120 1.43 -17.66 -1.03
N LYS A 121 1.85 -18.74 -1.75
CA LYS A 121 0.94 -19.63 -2.47
C LYS A 121 -0.02 -20.37 -1.52
N GLU A 122 0.47 -20.81 -0.36
CA GLU A 122 -0.36 -21.46 0.65
C GLU A 122 -1.38 -20.50 1.24
N MET A 123 -0.97 -19.27 1.56
CA MET A 123 -1.86 -18.23 2.05
C MET A 123 -2.89 -17.80 1.00
N LEU A 124 -2.48 -17.66 -0.26
CA LEU A 124 -3.40 -17.38 -1.36
C LEU A 124 -4.45 -18.49 -1.52
N ARG A 125 -4.04 -19.75 -1.45
CA ARG A 125 -4.97 -20.90 -1.48
C ARG A 125 -5.99 -20.84 -0.33
N PHE A 126 -5.54 -20.42 0.86
CA PHE A 126 -6.44 -20.22 1.99
C PHE A 126 -7.46 -19.11 1.71
N TYR A 127 -7.03 -17.94 1.23
CA TYR A 127 -7.92 -16.82 0.87
C TYR A 127 -8.86 -17.13 -0.29
N LEU A 128 -8.46 -17.99 -1.22
CA LEU A 128 -9.31 -18.48 -2.32
C LEU A 128 -10.18 -19.70 -1.92
N PHE A 129 -10.26 -20.03 -0.63
CA PHE A 129 -11.05 -21.14 -0.07
C PHE A 129 -10.67 -22.54 -0.61
N THR A 130 -9.52 -22.70 -1.25
CA THR A 130 -9.01 -23.98 -1.76
C THR A 130 -8.23 -24.76 -0.71
N ARG A 131 -7.87 -24.11 0.41
CA ARG A 131 -7.28 -24.73 1.61
C ARG A 131 -8.16 -24.47 2.82
N ARG A 132 -8.38 -25.49 3.67
CA ARG A 132 -9.23 -25.36 4.86
C ARG A 132 -8.51 -24.77 6.07
N ASP A 133 -7.23 -25.12 6.25
CA ASP A 133 -6.46 -24.74 7.43
C ASP A 133 -5.67 -23.46 7.18
N HIS A 134 -5.68 -22.55 8.19
CA HIS A 134 -4.87 -21.33 8.15
C HIS A 134 -3.38 -21.66 8.27
N PRO A 135 -2.54 -21.27 7.30
CA PRO A 135 -1.10 -21.48 7.41
C PRO A 135 -0.49 -20.65 8.55
N LEU A 136 0.24 -21.30 9.47
CA LEU A 136 0.96 -20.60 10.54
C LEU A 136 2.23 -19.94 9.99
N GLN A 137 2.27 -18.61 9.88
CA GLN A 137 3.36 -17.86 9.22
C GLN A 137 3.96 -16.74 10.09
N GLY A 138 3.71 -16.74 11.40
CA GLY A 138 4.23 -15.75 12.35
C GLY A 138 3.47 -14.42 12.39
N LYS A 139 4.15 -13.32 12.78
CA LYS A 139 3.55 -11.98 12.99
C LYS A 139 2.86 -11.42 11.74
N HIS A 140 3.49 -11.58 10.58
CA HIS A 140 2.97 -11.19 9.28
C HIS A 140 2.97 -12.40 8.35
N ASN A 141 1.87 -12.62 7.65
CA ASN A 141 1.83 -13.65 6.63
C ASN A 141 2.64 -13.25 5.39
N ALA A 142 2.94 -14.23 4.52
CA ALA A 142 3.81 -14.02 3.37
C ALA A 142 3.26 -12.98 2.37
N LEU A 143 1.94 -12.89 2.20
CA LEU A 143 1.32 -11.89 1.32
C LEU A 143 1.39 -10.48 1.92
N GLN A 144 1.14 -10.34 3.23
CA GLN A 144 1.32 -9.05 3.94
C GLN A 144 2.77 -8.58 3.84
N ARG A 145 3.74 -9.47 4.08
CA ARG A 145 5.16 -9.16 3.97
C ARG A 145 5.54 -8.72 2.56
N ALA A 146 5.06 -9.43 1.54
CA ALA A 146 5.28 -9.05 0.14
C ALA A 146 4.71 -7.64 -0.14
N THR A 147 3.50 -7.33 0.32
CA THR A 147 2.89 -6.02 0.15
C THR A 147 3.69 -4.92 0.86
N TYR A 148 4.08 -5.14 2.12
CA TYR A 148 4.87 -4.18 2.90
C TYR A 148 6.27 -3.94 2.33
N PHE A 149 6.81 -4.89 1.59
CA PHE A 149 8.08 -4.74 0.87
C PHE A 149 7.91 -4.05 -0.48
N VAL A 150 6.91 -4.45 -1.27
CA VAL A 150 6.70 -3.94 -2.64
C VAL A 150 6.17 -2.52 -2.66
N MET A 151 5.28 -2.13 -1.72
CA MET A 151 4.72 -0.77 -1.70
C MET A 151 5.79 0.34 -1.54
N PRO A 152 6.73 0.28 -0.58
CA PRO A 152 7.82 1.26 -0.52
C PRO A 152 8.69 1.28 -1.76
N LEU A 153 9.00 0.13 -2.36
CA LEU A 153 9.78 0.07 -3.60
C LEU A 153 9.05 0.72 -4.77
N ALA A 154 7.74 0.47 -4.91
CA ALA A 154 6.92 1.14 -5.91
C ALA A 154 6.84 2.65 -5.65
N GLY A 155 6.79 3.09 -4.40
CA GLY A 155 6.87 4.49 -4.00
C GLY A 155 8.20 5.13 -4.40
N ILE A 156 9.32 4.47 -4.13
CA ILE A 156 10.66 4.93 -4.56
C ILE A 156 10.73 5.02 -6.09
N LEU A 157 10.24 4.00 -6.80
CA LEU A 157 10.18 4.01 -8.26
C LEU A 157 9.34 5.20 -8.77
N ALA A 158 8.18 5.46 -8.18
CA ALA A 158 7.33 6.59 -8.54
C ALA A 158 8.04 7.93 -8.30
N VAL A 159 8.76 8.11 -7.18
CA VAL A 159 9.53 9.32 -6.89
C VAL A 159 10.67 9.52 -7.91
N LEU A 160 11.48 8.50 -8.13
CA LEU A 160 12.63 8.60 -9.04
C LEU A 160 12.20 8.87 -10.49
N THR A 161 11.18 8.15 -10.97
CA THR A 161 10.62 8.39 -12.31
C THR A 161 9.92 9.75 -12.41
N GLY A 162 9.23 10.18 -11.34
CA GLY A 162 8.64 11.52 -11.24
C GLY A 162 9.68 12.63 -11.35
N LEU A 163 10.81 12.50 -10.67
CA LEU A 163 11.94 13.43 -10.77
C LEU A 163 12.54 13.44 -12.19
N ALA A 164 12.70 12.29 -12.82
CA ALA A 164 13.17 12.17 -14.21
C ALA A 164 12.23 12.87 -15.20
N ILE A 165 10.91 12.81 -14.97
CA ILE A 165 9.90 13.52 -15.78
C ILE A 165 9.91 15.02 -15.52
N TRP A 166 10.07 15.42 -14.26
CA TRP A 166 10.04 16.84 -13.87
C TRP A 166 11.24 17.63 -14.36
N LYS A 167 12.44 17.05 -14.29
CA LYS A 167 13.70 17.69 -14.65
C LYS A 167 14.53 16.83 -15.62
N PRO A 168 14.01 16.54 -16.82
CA PRO A 168 14.63 15.54 -17.70
C PRO A 168 16.03 15.94 -18.20
N VAL A 169 16.32 17.22 -18.31
CA VAL A 169 17.63 17.73 -18.74
C VAL A 169 18.58 17.78 -17.54
N SER A 170 18.17 18.43 -16.45
CA SER A 170 19.01 18.59 -15.24
C SER A 170 19.33 17.24 -14.58
N LEU A 171 18.43 16.27 -14.68
CA LEU A 171 18.58 14.89 -14.19
C LEU A 171 18.73 13.91 -15.35
N GLY A 172 19.51 14.30 -16.37
CA GLY A 172 19.67 13.51 -17.60
C GLY A 172 20.15 12.07 -17.36
N ALA A 173 21.07 11.85 -16.43
CA ALA A 173 21.52 10.51 -16.06
C ALA A 173 20.38 9.65 -15.47
N LEU A 174 19.55 10.22 -14.59
CA LEU A 174 18.39 9.54 -14.04
C LEU A 174 17.36 9.24 -15.12
N THR A 175 17.12 10.18 -16.03
CA THR A 175 16.20 10.00 -17.16
C THR A 175 16.69 8.89 -18.09
N ALA A 176 18.00 8.84 -18.37
CA ALA A 176 18.63 7.79 -19.18
C ALA A 176 18.55 6.41 -18.52
N LEU A 177 18.68 6.34 -17.19
CA LEU A 177 18.53 5.10 -16.41
C LEU A 177 17.18 4.42 -16.67
N PHE A 178 16.10 5.21 -16.83
CA PHE A 178 14.77 4.70 -17.13
C PHE A 178 14.49 4.51 -18.63
N GLY A 179 15.48 4.65 -19.51
CA GLY A 179 15.30 4.51 -20.96
C GLY A 179 14.81 5.77 -21.66
N GLY A 180 15.02 6.95 -21.04
CA GLY A 180 14.61 8.24 -21.57
C GLY A 180 13.23 8.72 -21.05
N TYR A 181 12.84 9.92 -21.49
CA TYR A 181 11.63 10.62 -20.99
C TYR A 181 10.33 9.80 -21.17
N VAL A 182 10.17 9.17 -22.33
CA VAL A 182 8.97 8.37 -22.67
C VAL A 182 8.83 7.17 -21.72
N TRP A 183 9.92 6.45 -21.53
CA TRP A 183 9.95 5.29 -20.64
C TRP A 183 9.86 5.69 -19.16
N ALA A 184 10.44 6.82 -18.74
CA ALA A 184 10.26 7.34 -17.39
C ALA A 184 8.77 7.62 -17.09
N ARG A 185 8.02 8.21 -18.03
CA ARG A 185 6.57 8.39 -17.92
C ARG A 185 5.82 7.06 -17.81
N TRP A 186 6.21 6.07 -18.60
CA TRP A 186 5.63 4.72 -18.53
C TRP A 186 5.87 4.07 -17.16
N TRP A 187 7.10 4.05 -16.70
CA TRP A 187 7.42 3.47 -15.39
C TRP A 187 6.73 4.21 -14.23
N HIS A 188 6.57 5.51 -14.33
CA HIS A 188 5.81 6.29 -13.35
C HIS A 188 4.32 5.88 -13.32
N PHE A 189 3.73 5.69 -14.49
CA PHE A 189 2.36 5.21 -14.62
C PHE A 189 2.22 3.76 -14.09
N VAL A 190 3.14 2.88 -14.41
CA VAL A 190 3.16 1.49 -13.91
C VAL A 190 3.28 1.47 -12.38
N ALA A 191 4.16 2.30 -11.81
CA ALA A 191 4.30 2.42 -10.36
C ALA A 191 3.01 2.91 -9.70
N MET A 192 2.33 3.89 -10.30
CA MET A 192 1.01 4.38 -9.84
C MET A 192 -0.03 3.26 -9.89
N VAL A 193 -0.15 2.53 -10.99
CA VAL A 193 -1.12 1.42 -11.12
C VAL A 193 -0.84 0.34 -10.07
N LEU A 194 0.42 0.00 -9.85
CA LEU A 194 0.82 -0.97 -8.83
C LEU A 194 0.44 -0.50 -7.42
N LEU A 195 0.75 0.76 -7.07
CA LEU A 195 0.41 1.35 -5.77
C LEU A 195 -1.11 1.38 -5.56
N VAL A 196 -1.89 1.78 -6.55
CA VAL A 196 -3.36 1.80 -6.48
C VAL A 196 -3.91 0.39 -6.29
N THR A 197 -3.44 -0.57 -7.08
CA THR A 197 -3.88 -1.98 -6.99
C THR A 197 -3.59 -2.55 -5.60
N LEU A 198 -2.37 -2.38 -5.09
CA LEU A 198 -2.00 -2.84 -3.75
C LEU A 198 -2.80 -2.14 -2.65
N SER A 199 -3.09 -0.83 -2.81
CA SER A 199 -3.91 -0.07 -1.87
C SER A 199 -5.35 -0.56 -1.85
N VAL A 200 -5.96 -0.83 -3.01
CA VAL A 200 -7.32 -1.39 -3.10
C VAL A 200 -7.38 -2.77 -2.45
N ILE A 201 -6.42 -3.64 -2.75
CA ILE A 201 -6.33 -4.97 -2.11
C ILE A 201 -6.15 -4.81 -0.60
N HIS A 202 -5.28 -3.90 -0.15
CA HIS A 202 -5.04 -3.64 1.28
C HIS A 202 -6.33 -3.20 1.99
N VAL A 203 -7.03 -2.20 1.45
CA VAL A 203 -8.30 -1.70 2.01
C VAL A 203 -9.34 -2.81 2.05
N PHE A 204 -9.49 -3.56 0.96
CA PHE A 204 -10.40 -4.71 0.93
C PHE A 204 -10.06 -5.73 2.03
N MET A 205 -8.79 -6.10 2.18
CA MET A 205 -8.36 -7.07 3.20
C MET A 205 -8.59 -6.55 4.64
N VAL A 206 -8.40 -5.24 4.88
CA VAL A 206 -8.70 -4.65 6.19
C VAL A 206 -10.18 -4.82 6.53
N PHE A 207 -11.10 -4.49 5.62
CA PHE A 207 -12.53 -4.61 5.91
C PHE A 207 -13.05 -6.04 5.87
N ALA A 208 -12.53 -6.87 4.97
CA ALA A 208 -13.06 -8.22 4.76
C ALA A 208 -12.46 -9.28 5.69
N VAL A 209 -11.19 -9.10 6.13
CA VAL A 209 -10.45 -10.13 6.87
C VAL A 209 -10.15 -9.70 8.31
N ASP A 210 -9.67 -8.48 8.53
CA ASP A 210 -9.29 -8.00 9.85
C ASP A 210 -9.73 -6.54 10.11
N PRO A 211 -11.02 -6.31 10.40
CA PRO A 211 -11.53 -4.96 10.68
C PRO A 211 -10.93 -4.34 11.95
N TYR A 212 -10.39 -5.15 12.87
CA TYR A 212 -9.69 -4.66 14.05
C TYR A 212 -8.34 -4.00 13.70
N ALA A 213 -7.77 -4.32 12.54
CA ALA A 213 -6.58 -3.65 12.04
C ALA A 213 -6.82 -2.14 11.85
N LEU A 214 -7.99 -1.74 11.36
CA LEU A 214 -8.38 -0.33 11.24
C LEU A 214 -8.36 0.37 12.61
N ARG A 215 -8.95 -0.27 13.64
CA ARG A 215 -8.93 0.27 15.00
C ARG A 215 -7.50 0.39 15.54
N SER A 216 -6.63 -0.59 15.27
CA SER A 216 -5.24 -0.53 15.72
C SER A 216 -4.46 0.61 15.05
N MET A 217 -4.80 0.96 13.82
CA MET A 217 -4.18 2.07 13.06
C MET A 217 -4.76 3.45 13.41
N THR A 218 -5.96 3.52 13.98
CA THR A 218 -6.57 4.79 14.44
C THR A 218 -6.28 5.06 15.91
N THR A 219 -6.68 4.16 16.81
CA THR A 219 -6.60 4.35 18.27
C THR A 219 -5.40 3.67 18.91
N GLY A 220 -4.72 2.76 18.21
CA GLY A 220 -3.64 1.90 18.74
C GLY A 220 -4.16 0.63 19.41
N GLY A 221 -5.45 0.56 19.75
CA GLY A 221 -6.04 -0.58 20.43
C GLY A 221 -6.28 -1.76 19.48
N TYR A 222 -5.76 -2.93 19.86
CA TYR A 222 -6.08 -4.20 19.18
C TYR A 222 -6.54 -5.19 20.25
N PRO A 223 -7.65 -5.90 20.10
CA PRO A 223 -8.11 -6.86 21.08
C PRO A 223 -7.11 -8.01 21.20
N GLU A 224 -6.45 -8.11 22.37
CA GLU A 224 -5.47 -9.18 22.63
C GLU A 224 -6.09 -10.58 22.65
N ARG A 225 -7.40 -10.66 22.84
CA ARG A 225 -8.16 -11.91 22.95
C ARG A 225 -9.04 -12.16 21.74
N LEU A 226 -8.48 -12.09 20.55
CA LEU A 226 -9.06 -12.94 19.51
C LEU A 226 -8.63 -14.38 19.85
N SER A 227 -9.61 -15.25 20.16
CA SER A 227 -9.33 -16.67 20.39
C SER A 227 -8.49 -17.20 19.23
N PRO A 228 -7.67 -18.26 19.43
CA PRO A 228 -6.99 -18.92 18.32
C PRO A 228 -7.94 -19.28 17.16
N GLU A 229 -9.19 -19.62 17.50
CA GLU A 229 -10.25 -19.93 16.54
C GLU A 229 -10.67 -18.71 15.71
N ALA A 230 -10.80 -17.53 16.31
CA ALA A 230 -11.11 -16.30 15.58
C ALA A 230 -9.93 -15.82 14.71
N ARG A 231 -8.67 -16.07 15.14
CA ARG A 231 -7.47 -15.83 14.31
C ARG A 231 -7.37 -16.77 13.13
N ASN A 232 -7.91 -17.98 13.26
CA ASN A 232 -7.93 -19.03 12.24
C ASN A 232 -9.22 -19.04 11.42
N ALA A 233 -10.15 -18.11 11.71
CA ALA A 233 -11.39 -18.00 10.96
C ALA A 233 -11.08 -17.72 9.48
N ARG A 234 -11.92 -18.30 8.61
CA ARG A 234 -11.80 -18.08 7.16
C ARG A 234 -12.04 -16.61 6.84
N PRO A 235 -11.42 -16.07 5.79
CA PRO A 235 -11.75 -14.77 5.25
C PRO A 235 -13.27 -14.63 5.12
N PHE A 236 -13.78 -13.43 5.43
CA PHE A 236 -15.22 -13.13 5.41
C PHE A 236 -16.07 -13.84 6.48
N TYR A 237 -15.48 -14.48 7.48
CA TYR A 237 -16.20 -15.12 8.57
C TYR A 237 -17.25 -14.20 9.23
N HIS A 238 -16.90 -12.94 9.44
CA HIS A 238 -17.79 -11.93 10.01
C HIS A 238 -18.92 -11.50 9.07
N LEU A 239 -18.76 -11.69 7.75
CA LEU A 239 -19.78 -11.43 6.74
C LEU A 239 -20.66 -12.63 6.45
N LEU A 240 -20.20 -13.85 6.80
CA LEU A 240 -20.87 -15.12 6.54
C LEU A 240 -21.08 -15.90 7.84
N PRO A 241 -21.99 -15.46 8.73
CA PRO A 241 -22.13 -16.02 10.08
C PRO A 241 -22.43 -17.52 10.15
N ARG A 242 -22.88 -18.14 9.08
CA ARG A 242 -23.17 -19.59 9.02
C ARG A 242 -21.99 -20.46 8.55
N TRP A 243 -20.97 -19.89 7.94
CA TRP A 243 -19.87 -20.64 7.32
C TRP A 243 -18.68 -20.91 8.26
N GLY A 244 -18.55 -20.17 9.32
CA GLY A 244 -17.43 -20.25 10.26
C GLY A 244 -17.66 -21.09 11.51
N ARG A 245 -18.82 -21.72 11.67
CA ARG A 245 -19.18 -22.46 12.90
C ARG A 245 -19.07 -23.98 12.79
N ARG A 246 -18.31 -24.51 11.84
CA ARG A 246 -18.02 -25.94 11.77
C ARG A 246 -16.56 -26.21 11.88
#